data_da91372a469ea8e98a5b93eea9394c7d
#
_entry.id   da91372a469ea8e98a5b93eea9394c7d
#
_cell.length_a   1.000
_cell.length_b   1.000
_cell.length_c   1.000
_cell.angle_alpha   90.00
_cell.angle_beta   90.00
_cell.angle_gamma   90.00
#
_symmetry.space_group_name_H-M   'P 1'
#
loop_
_entity.id
_entity.type
_entity.pdbx_description
1 polymer ?
#
loop_
_entity_poly.entity_id
_entity_poly.type
_entity_poly.pdbx_seq_one_letter_code
_entity_poly.pdbx_strand_id
1 'polypeptide(L)' 'VEVKKSDLKMGDLVFFKTSKVNKHVGIYMGNGDFLHSSIKGIQFTKLDKPFYKDAYWTARRIMN' A
#
# COMPACT_ATOMS: atom_id res chain seq x y z
N VAL A 1 -0.12 -4.59 13.96
CA VAL A 1 0.76 -3.52 14.41
C VAL A 1 0.90 -2.49 13.30
N GLU A 2 0.73 -1.24 13.67
CA GLU A 2 0.93 -0.15 12.72
C GLU A 2 2.42 0.01 12.41
N VAL A 3 2.74 0.28 11.14
CA VAL A 3 4.11 0.39 10.66
C VAL A 3 4.29 1.76 10.02
N LYS A 4 5.39 2.43 10.34
CA LYS A 4 5.72 3.69 9.69
C LYS A 4 6.11 3.43 8.24
N LYS A 5 5.80 4.37 7.35
CA LYS A 5 6.13 4.23 5.94
C LYS A 5 7.63 3.97 5.72
N SER A 6 8.48 4.58 6.53
CA SER A 6 9.93 4.39 6.43
C SER A 6 10.39 3.00 6.90
N ASP A 7 9.54 2.25 7.58
CA ASP A 7 9.88 0.94 8.12
C ASP A 7 9.19 -0.21 7.38
N LEU A 8 8.62 0.06 6.21
CA LEU A 8 7.91 -0.95 5.44
C LEU A 8 8.82 -2.12 5.06
N LYS A 9 8.28 -3.32 5.19
CA LYS A 9 8.95 -4.56 4.79
C LYS A 9 8.01 -5.38 3.92
N MET A 10 8.57 -6.25 3.11
CA MET A 10 7.79 -7.14 2.27
C MET A 10 6.75 -7.89 3.10
N GLY A 11 5.52 -7.90 2.63
CA GLY A 11 4.40 -8.55 3.32
C GLY A 11 3.56 -7.60 4.16
N ASP A 12 4.01 -6.37 4.40
CA ASP A 12 3.21 -5.40 5.12
C ASP A 12 2.02 -4.96 4.26
N LEU A 13 0.88 -4.74 4.92
CA LEU A 13 -0.30 -4.21 4.23
C LEU A 13 -0.21 -2.69 4.20
N VAL A 14 -0.44 -2.11 3.04
CA VAL A 14 -0.44 -0.66 2.88
C VAL A 14 -1.86 -0.22 2.51
N PHE A 15 -2.32 0.86 3.12
CA PHE A 15 -3.68 1.34 2.98
C PHE A 15 -3.69 2.73 2.39
N PHE A 16 -4.63 2.95 1.48
CA PHE A 16 -4.79 4.23 0.80
C PHE A 16 -6.21 4.73 0.94
N LYS A 17 -6.39 6.04 1.03
CA LYS A 17 -7.69 6.68 0.95
C LYS A 17 -7.80 7.31 -0.43
N THR A 18 -8.48 6.62 -1.33
CA THR A 18 -8.59 7.07 -2.71
C THR A 18 -9.77 8.03 -2.91
N SER A 19 -10.70 8.03 -1.95
CA SER A 19 -11.80 9.01 -1.91
C SER A 19 -12.36 9.02 -0.48
N LYS A 20 -13.38 9.84 -0.24
CA LYS A 20 -13.99 9.92 1.09
C LYS A 20 -14.55 8.59 1.57
N VAL A 21 -15.05 7.78 0.65
CA VAL A 21 -15.70 6.52 1.00
C VAL A 21 -14.91 5.29 0.54
N ASN A 22 -14.00 5.46 -0.40
CA ASN A 22 -13.25 4.33 -0.96
C ASN A 22 -11.86 4.25 -0.35
N LYS A 23 -11.54 3.07 0.16
CA LYS A 23 -10.21 2.77 0.67
C LYS A 23 -9.64 1.63 -0.16
N HIS A 24 -8.33 1.66 -0.33
CA HIS A 24 -7.63 0.68 -1.15
C HIS A 24 -6.53 0.06 -0.32
N VAL A 25 -6.28 -1.22 -0.52
CA VAL A 25 -5.24 -1.93 0.21
C VAL A 25 -4.34 -2.66 -0.76
N GLY A 26 -3.05 -2.69 -0.45
CA GLY A 26 -2.08 -3.46 -1.20
C GLY A 26 -1.11 -4.15 -0.26
N ILE A 27 -0.23 -4.95 -0.83
CA ILE A 27 0.81 -5.66 -0.10
C ILE A 27 2.16 -5.11 -0.53
N TYR A 28 2.94 -4.64 0.43
CA TYR A 28 4.27 -4.11 0.11
C TYR A 28 5.18 -5.25 -0.32
N MET A 29 5.82 -5.08 -1.46
CA MET A 29 6.66 -6.12 -2.05
C MET A 29 8.15 -5.81 -1.99
N GLY A 30 8.52 -4.72 -1.33
CA GLY A 30 9.91 -4.29 -1.26
C GLY A 30 10.25 -3.31 -2.37
N ASN A 31 11.36 -2.60 -2.22
CA ASN A 31 11.89 -1.66 -3.21
C ASN A 31 10.89 -0.59 -3.64
N GLY A 32 9.96 -0.22 -2.76
CA GLY A 32 8.98 0.81 -3.06
C GLY A 32 7.79 0.34 -3.87
N ASP A 33 7.67 -0.96 -4.14
CA ASP A 33 6.56 -1.52 -4.90
C ASP A 33 5.50 -2.10 -3.98
N PHE A 34 4.24 -2.03 -4.41
CA PHE A 34 3.18 -2.77 -3.73
C PHE A 34 2.31 -3.49 -4.75
N LEU A 35 1.78 -4.63 -4.33
CA LEU A 35 0.91 -5.48 -5.15
C LEU A 35 -0.52 -5.17 -4.79
N HIS A 36 -1.38 -4.94 -5.78
CA HIS A 36 -2.77 -4.67 -5.52
C HIS A 36 -3.65 -5.13 -6.67
N SER A 37 -4.92 -5.32 -6.37
CA SER A 37 -5.91 -5.67 -7.36
C SER A 37 -6.46 -4.40 -8.00
N SER A 38 -6.61 -4.42 -9.31
CA SER A 38 -7.16 -3.30 -10.04
C SER A 38 -8.18 -3.82 -11.06
N ILE A 39 -8.79 -2.92 -11.81
CA ILE A 39 -9.72 -3.30 -12.88
C ILE A 39 -9.03 -4.21 -13.90
N LYS A 40 -7.73 -4.02 -14.09
CA LYS A 40 -6.95 -4.80 -15.05
C LYS A 40 -6.36 -6.07 -14.41
N GLY A 41 -6.71 -6.39 -13.16
CA GLY A 41 -6.18 -7.54 -12.46
C GLY A 41 -5.14 -7.15 -11.43
N ILE A 42 -4.29 -8.12 -11.06
CA ILE A 42 -3.25 -7.89 -10.05
C ILE A 42 -2.09 -7.14 -10.70
N GLN A 43 -1.66 -6.06 -10.06
CA GLN A 43 -0.58 -5.22 -10.59
C GLN A 43 0.40 -4.82 -9.51
N PHE A 44 1.65 -4.59 -9.91
CA PHE A 44 2.67 -3.95 -9.07
C PHE A 44 2.68 -2.46 -9.39
N THR A 45 2.73 -1.62 -8.35
CA THR A 45 2.73 -0.17 -8.53
C THR A 45 3.72 0.44 -7.53
N LYS A 46 4.34 1.54 -7.92
CA LYS A 46 5.25 2.26 -7.02
C LYS A 46 4.47 3.05 -5.99
N LEU A 47 4.91 2.97 -4.73
CA LEU A 47 4.31 3.76 -3.65
C LEU A 47 4.47 5.26 -3.87
N ASP A 48 5.55 5.68 -4.50
CA ASP A 48 5.81 7.09 -4.71
C ASP A 48 5.19 7.65 -5.99
N LYS A 49 4.40 6.84 -6.70
CA LYS A 49 3.58 7.35 -7.79
C LYS A 49 2.67 8.43 -7.22
N PRO A 50 2.57 9.62 -7.85
CA PRO A 50 1.88 10.76 -7.23
C PRO A 50 0.50 10.45 -6.67
N PHE A 51 -0.32 9.71 -7.41
CA PHE A 51 -1.66 9.35 -6.95
C PHE A 51 -1.61 8.59 -5.62
N TYR A 52 -0.76 7.56 -5.53
CA TYR A 52 -0.68 6.72 -4.34
C TYR A 52 0.09 7.39 -3.21
N LYS A 53 1.09 8.19 -3.55
CA LYS A 53 1.82 8.94 -2.54
C LYS A 53 0.88 9.87 -1.78
N ASP A 54 -0.01 10.54 -2.50
CA ASP A 54 -0.96 11.47 -1.89
C ASP A 54 -2.07 10.73 -1.15
N ALA A 55 -2.45 9.55 -1.62
CA ALA A 55 -3.54 8.78 -1.03
C ALA A 55 -3.09 7.91 0.15
N TYR A 56 -1.78 7.74 0.35
CA TYR A 56 -1.26 6.87 1.39
C TYR A 56 -1.82 7.27 2.76
N TRP A 57 -2.28 6.27 3.49
CA TRP A 57 -2.91 6.49 4.79
C TRP A 57 -2.09 5.85 5.92
N THR A 58 -1.93 4.53 5.89
CA THR A 58 -1.23 3.83 6.96
C THR A 58 -0.76 2.47 6.46
N ALA A 59 -0.02 1.77 7.29
CA ALA A 59 0.40 0.41 7.00
C ALA A 59 0.31 -0.43 8.25
N ARG A 60 0.08 -1.71 8.08
CA ARG A 60 -0.03 -2.68 9.17
C ARG A 60 0.80 -3.90 8.87
N ARG A 61 1.37 -4.46 9.91
CA ARG A 61 2.12 -5.71 9.81
C ARG A 61 1.36 -6.81 10.51
N ILE A 62 1.18 -7.93 9.81
CA ILE A 62 0.57 -9.10 10.41
C ILE A 62 1.69 -9.87 11.08
N MET A 63 1.62 -10.01 12.39
CA MET A 63 2.67 -10.65 13.16
C MET A 63 2.45 -12.15 13.27
N ASN A 64 3.53 -12.86 13.29
CA ASN A 64 3.50 -14.29 13.56
C ASN A 64 4.21 -14.58 14.88
#